data_4f8289fd2c8fad90750e489e1a8bbe57
#
_entry.id   4f8289fd2c8fad90750e489e1a8bbe57
#
_cell.length_a   1.000
_cell.length_b   1.000
_cell.length_c   1.000
_cell.angle_alpha   90.00
_cell.angle_beta   90.00
_cell.angle_gamma   90.00
#
_symmetry.space_group_name_H-M   'P 1'
#
loop_
_entity.id
_entity.type
_entity.pdbx_description
1 polymer ?
#
loop_
_entity_poly.entity_id
_entity_poly.type
_entity_poly.pdbx_seq_one_letter_code
_entity_poly.pdbx_strand_id
1 'polypeptide(L)'
;MSSEQTPAPAPPAETADTAPSAAERPRRLTYAAVLAALEGIALVVAGGWVLALGLAGAPDSRQQAVTGGITLLALALLPLLAARGLWLRRRWSRGPAVITQILALPVAYNLLQADSIAIGAGIALAAVSVTALVLLVNPATTRALGITGPGRAG
;
A
#
# COMPACT_ATOMS: atom_id res chain seq x y z
N MET A 1 -1.37 13.43 74.45
CA MET A 1 -0.29 13.35 73.43
C MET A 1 -0.96 13.04 72.14
N SER A 2 -1.30 14.08 71.37
CA SER A 2 -1.95 13.96 70.06
C SER A 2 -0.88 13.83 68.99
N SER A 3 -0.84 12.70 68.32
CA SER A 3 0.06 12.45 67.20
C SER A 3 -0.48 13.16 65.95
N GLU A 4 0.19 14.24 65.60
CA GLU A 4 -0.06 14.99 64.38
C GLU A 4 0.44 14.17 63.17
N GLN A 5 -0.49 13.59 62.42
CA GLN A 5 -0.17 12.92 61.15
C GLN A 5 0.00 14.00 60.07
N THR A 6 1.24 14.21 59.67
CA THR A 6 1.59 15.01 58.48
C THR A 6 1.01 14.31 57.22
N PRO A 7 0.20 15.01 56.39
CA PRO A 7 -0.30 14.42 55.14
C PRO A 7 0.87 14.15 54.19
N ALA A 8 0.91 12.94 53.64
CA ALA A 8 1.86 12.57 52.59
C ALA A 8 1.69 13.46 51.34
N PRO A 9 2.78 13.88 50.67
CA PRO A 9 2.69 14.67 49.45
C PRO A 9 1.96 13.86 48.37
N ALA A 10 1.00 14.53 47.72
CA ALA A 10 0.29 13.97 46.59
C ALA A 10 1.28 13.55 45.48
N PRO A 11 1.09 12.40 44.83
CA PRO A 11 1.92 12.00 43.69
C PRO A 11 1.84 13.07 42.62
N PRO A 12 2.96 13.33 41.88
CA PRO A 12 2.94 14.27 40.76
C PRO A 12 1.86 13.84 39.76
N ALA A 13 1.07 14.81 39.31
CA ALA A 13 0.09 14.61 38.27
C ALA A 13 0.81 13.98 37.07
N GLU A 14 0.52 12.73 36.86
CA GLU A 14 0.93 11.98 35.68
C GLU A 14 0.42 12.79 34.48
N THR A 15 1.35 13.44 33.80
CA THR A 15 1.06 14.09 32.50
C THR A 15 0.36 13.05 31.65
N ALA A 16 -0.93 13.25 31.46
CA ALA A 16 -1.73 12.43 30.57
C ALA A 16 -1.03 12.47 29.22
N ASP A 17 -0.24 11.42 28.97
CA ASP A 17 0.36 11.12 27.67
C ASP A 17 -0.85 11.01 26.74
N THR A 18 -1.01 12.04 25.92
CA THR A 18 -2.12 12.14 24.97
C THR A 18 -1.90 11.02 23.97
N ALA A 19 -2.34 9.82 24.31
CA ALA A 19 -2.39 8.71 23.38
C ALA A 19 -3.10 9.19 22.11
N PRO A 20 -2.45 9.12 20.94
CA PRO A 20 -3.06 9.58 19.68
C PRO A 20 -4.41 8.91 19.54
N SER A 21 -5.47 9.72 19.49
CA SER A 21 -6.84 9.29 19.37
C SER A 21 -6.93 8.17 18.32
N ALA A 22 -7.47 7.02 18.71
CA ALA A 22 -7.65 5.85 17.84
C ALA A 22 -8.53 6.14 16.59
N ALA A 23 -9.06 7.35 16.49
CA ALA A 23 -9.88 7.85 15.39
C ALA A 23 -9.06 8.45 14.23
N GLU A 24 -7.83 8.93 14.46
CA GLU A 24 -7.02 9.53 13.38
C GLU A 24 -6.39 8.44 12.50
N ARG A 25 -6.72 8.50 11.21
CA ARG A 25 -6.10 7.63 10.21
C ARG A 25 -4.64 8.05 10.03
N PRO A 26 -3.64 7.15 10.27
CA PRO A 26 -2.25 7.50 10.02
C PRO A 26 -2.08 7.92 8.57
N ARG A 27 -1.55 9.12 8.32
CA ARG A 27 -1.34 9.67 6.96
C ARG A 27 -0.60 8.68 6.06
N ARG A 28 0.32 7.91 6.62
CA ARG A 28 1.09 6.87 5.89
C ARG A 28 0.20 5.77 5.31
N LEU A 29 -0.82 5.32 6.05
CA LEU A 29 -1.76 4.31 5.56
C LEU A 29 -2.62 4.87 4.42
N THR A 30 -3.02 6.13 4.51
CA THR A 30 -3.74 6.81 3.43
C THR A 30 -2.87 6.94 2.17
N TYR A 31 -1.60 7.34 2.30
CA TYR A 31 -0.69 7.40 1.17
C TYR A 31 -0.48 6.02 0.53
N ALA A 32 -0.27 4.96 1.32
CA ALA A 32 -0.16 3.60 0.78
C ALA A 32 -1.43 3.18 0.03
N ALA A 33 -2.61 3.48 0.56
CA ALA A 33 -3.88 3.19 -0.11
C ALA A 33 -4.04 3.96 -1.42
N VAL A 34 -3.68 5.24 -1.45
CA VAL A 34 -3.73 6.08 -2.66
C VAL A 34 -2.75 5.58 -3.72
N LEU A 35 -1.50 5.25 -3.34
CA LEU A 35 -0.52 4.71 -4.27
C LEU A 35 -1.00 3.40 -4.89
N ALA A 36 -1.52 2.48 -4.08
CA ALA A 36 -2.09 1.22 -4.57
C ALA A 36 -3.30 1.45 -5.50
N ALA A 37 -4.16 2.42 -5.19
CA ALA A 37 -5.28 2.78 -6.05
C ALA A 37 -4.82 3.32 -7.41
N LEU A 38 -3.84 4.23 -7.42
CA LEU A 38 -3.27 4.80 -8.64
C LEU A 38 -2.63 3.72 -9.52
N GLU A 39 -1.90 2.79 -8.92
CA GLU A 39 -1.30 1.65 -9.61
C GLU A 39 -2.38 0.76 -10.23
N GLY A 40 -3.43 0.43 -9.50
CA GLY A 40 -4.56 -0.35 -10.01
C GLY A 40 -5.28 0.33 -11.16
N ILE A 41 -5.53 1.64 -11.05
CA ILE A 41 -6.14 2.44 -12.13
C ILE A 41 -5.24 2.46 -13.36
N ALA A 42 -3.93 2.66 -13.18
CA ALA A 42 -2.98 2.64 -14.30
C ALA A 42 -3.00 1.30 -15.04
N LEU A 43 -3.06 0.17 -14.31
CA LEU A 43 -3.17 -1.17 -14.91
C LEU A 43 -4.51 -1.36 -15.63
N VAL A 44 -5.62 -0.86 -15.09
CA VAL A 44 -6.93 -0.90 -15.75
C VAL A 44 -6.89 -0.13 -17.07
N VAL A 45 -6.35 1.08 -17.07
CA VAL A 45 -6.24 1.92 -18.25
C VAL A 45 -5.33 1.27 -19.29
N ALA A 46 -4.14 0.80 -18.88
CA ALA A 46 -3.21 0.15 -19.79
C ALA A 46 -3.77 -1.16 -20.36
N GLY A 47 -4.36 -2.01 -19.52
CA GLY A 47 -4.97 -3.27 -19.93
C GLY A 47 -6.17 -3.07 -20.85
N GLY A 48 -7.03 -2.11 -20.51
CA GLY A 48 -8.18 -1.73 -21.35
C GLY A 48 -7.74 -1.19 -22.72
N TRP A 49 -6.70 -0.36 -22.75
CA TRP A 49 -6.14 0.18 -23.98
C TRP A 49 -5.57 -0.92 -24.88
N VAL A 50 -4.71 -1.80 -24.34
CA VAL A 50 -4.12 -2.94 -25.08
C VAL A 50 -5.21 -3.88 -25.58
N LEU A 51 -6.22 -4.17 -24.77
CA LEU A 51 -7.36 -5.00 -25.15
C LEU A 51 -8.17 -4.37 -26.28
N ALA A 52 -8.45 -3.07 -26.20
CA ALA A 52 -9.18 -2.34 -27.24
C ALA A 52 -8.43 -2.38 -28.58
N LEU A 53 -7.10 -2.15 -28.59
CA LEU A 53 -6.27 -2.27 -29.78
C LEU A 53 -6.28 -3.69 -30.35
N GLY A 54 -6.20 -4.71 -29.48
CA GLY A 54 -6.27 -6.11 -29.90
C GLY A 54 -7.60 -6.46 -30.55
N LEU A 55 -8.70 -5.95 -30.04
CA LEU A 55 -10.04 -6.17 -30.61
C LEU A 55 -10.26 -5.39 -31.91
N ALA A 56 -9.67 -4.20 -32.02
CA ALA A 56 -9.73 -3.39 -33.26
C ALA A 56 -8.86 -3.92 -34.39
N GLY A 57 -8.04 -4.97 -34.16
CA GLY A 57 -7.19 -5.58 -35.18
C GLY A 57 -5.95 -4.76 -35.54
N ALA A 58 -5.58 -3.77 -34.72
CA ALA A 58 -4.45 -2.89 -34.98
C ALA A 58 -3.05 -3.50 -34.73
N PRO A 59 -2.83 -4.45 -33.80
CA PRO A 59 -1.52 -5.05 -33.58
C PRO A 59 -1.27 -6.26 -34.51
N ASP A 60 -0.01 -6.48 -34.87
CA ASP A 60 0.46 -7.61 -35.66
C ASP A 60 0.13 -8.98 -35.02
N SER A 61 -0.06 -9.00 -33.70
CA SER A 61 -0.44 -10.16 -32.90
C SER A 61 -1.68 -9.88 -32.05
N ARG A 62 -2.85 -10.05 -32.67
CA ARG A 62 -4.15 -9.88 -31.97
C ARG A 62 -4.27 -10.73 -30.70
N GLN A 63 -3.86 -12.00 -30.79
CA GLN A 63 -3.93 -12.93 -29.67
C GLN A 63 -3.07 -12.43 -28.49
N GLN A 64 -1.86 -11.96 -28.78
CA GLN A 64 -0.97 -11.43 -27.73
C GLN A 64 -1.55 -10.19 -27.07
N ALA A 65 -2.12 -9.26 -27.83
CA ALA A 65 -2.74 -8.04 -27.31
C ALA A 65 -3.98 -8.37 -26.45
N VAL A 66 -4.85 -9.26 -26.90
CA VAL A 66 -6.03 -9.66 -26.13
C VAL A 66 -5.63 -10.37 -24.84
N THR A 67 -4.72 -11.34 -24.89
CA THR A 67 -4.24 -12.05 -23.71
C THR A 67 -3.53 -11.12 -22.75
N GLY A 68 -2.64 -10.25 -23.25
CA GLY A 68 -1.92 -9.25 -22.46
C GLY A 68 -2.87 -8.25 -21.77
N GLY A 69 -3.84 -7.73 -22.51
CA GLY A 69 -4.85 -6.82 -21.98
C GLY A 69 -5.68 -7.44 -20.85
N ILE A 70 -6.17 -8.68 -21.04
CA ILE A 70 -6.91 -9.43 -20.02
C ILE A 70 -6.01 -9.70 -18.80
N THR A 71 -4.75 -10.05 -19.00
CA THR A 71 -3.79 -10.30 -17.92
C THR A 71 -3.56 -9.04 -17.09
N LEU A 72 -3.37 -7.88 -17.74
CA LEU A 72 -3.22 -6.59 -17.03
C LEU A 72 -4.48 -6.23 -16.23
N LEU A 73 -5.67 -6.46 -16.78
CA LEU A 73 -6.93 -6.24 -16.06
C LEU A 73 -7.07 -7.17 -14.84
N ALA A 74 -6.69 -8.43 -14.97
CA ALA A 74 -6.69 -9.38 -13.87
C ALA A 74 -5.68 -8.96 -12.78
N LEU A 75 -4.47 -8.55 -13.16
CA LEU A 75 -3.44 -8.05 -12.25
C LEU A 75 -3.87 -6.76 -11.54
N ALA A 76 -4.66 -5.90 -12.19
CA ALA A 76 -5.18 -4.67 -11.58
C ALA A 76 -6.06 -4.94 -10.34
N LEU A 77 -6.66 -6.11 -10.25
CA LEU A 77 -7.48 -6.49 -9.09
C LEU A 77 -6.66 -6.51 -7.78
N LEU A 78 -5.39 -6.89 -7.83
CA LEU A 78 -4.53 -6.97 -6.64
C LEU A 78 -4.32 -5.61 -5.99
N PRO A 79 -3.80 -4.57 -6.67
CA PRO A 79 -3.63 -3.26 -6.07
C PRO A 79 -4.96 -2.58 -5.75
N LEU A 80 -6.04 -2.81 -6.50
CA LEU A 80 -7.36 -2.26 -6.17
C LEU A 80 -7.95 -2.87 -4.90
N LEU A 81 -7.84 -4.19 -4.72
CA LEU A 81 -8.26 -4.87 -3.50
C LEU A 81 -7.38 -4.45 -2.32
N ALA A 82 -6.07 -4.31 -2.52
CA ALA A 82 -5.15 -3.81 -1.52
C ALA A 82 -5.51 -2.38 -1.10
N ALA A 83 -5.74 -1.47 -2.04
CA ALA A 83 -6.16 -0.10 -1.78
C ALA A 83 -7.44 -0.04 -0.96
N ARG A 84 -8.47 -0.80 -1.38
CA ARG A 84 -9.73 -0.90 -0.63
C ARG A 84 -9.53 -1.45 0.78
N GLY A 85 -8.73 -2.51 0.92
CA GLY A 85 -8.47 -3.14 2.20
C GLY A 85 -7.68 -2.23 3.15
N LEU A 86 -6.67 -1.50 2.64
CA LEU A 86 -5.92 -0.48 3.39
C LEU A 86 -6.82 0.69 3.79
N TRP A 87 -7.72 1.10 2.90
CA TRP A 87 -8.71 2.15 3.19
C TRP A 87 -9.64 1.75 4.33
N LEU A 88 -10.07 0.47 4.34
CA LEU A 88 -10.94 -0.11 5.37
C LEU A 88 -10.16 -0.61 6.60
N ARG A 89 -8.85 -0.38 6.70
CA ARG A 89 -7.96 -0.85 7.78
C ARG A 89 -8.04 -2.37 8.04
N ARG A 90 -8.22 -3.15 6.98
CA ARG A 90 -8.29 -4.60 7.12
C ARG A 90 -6.89 -5.21 7.21
N ARG A 91 -6.67 -6.08 8.22
CA ARG A 91 -5.36 -6.74 8.45
C ARG A 91 -4.85 -7.51 7.25
N TRP A 92 -5.75 -8.19 6.53
CA TRP A 92 -5.40 -9.00 5.36
C TRP A 92 -4.88 -8.19 4.17
N SER A 93 -5.22 -6.91 4.08
CA SER A 93 -4.86 -6.07 2.92
C SER A 93 -3.35 -5.83 2.78
N ARG A 94 -2.58 -6.02 3.87
CA ARG A 94 -1.12 -5.89 3.84
C ARG A 94 -0.47 -6.95 2.94
N GLY A 95 -0.94 -8.20 3.00
CA GLY A 95 -0.41 -9.29 2.16
C GLY A 95 -0.50 -8.95 0.68
N PRO A 96 -1.69 -8.76 0.10
CA PRO A 96 -1.87 -8.35 -1.28
C PRO A 96 -1.09 -7.08 -1.64
N ALA A 97 -1.06 -6.07 -0.76
CA ALA A 97 -0.34 -4.83 -1.01
C ALA A 97 1.17 -5.07 -1.16
N VAL A 98 1.78 -5.84 -0.28
CA VAL A 98 3.22 -6.16 -0.34
C VAL A 98 3.53 -7.01 -1.56
N ILE A 99 2.72 -8.04 -1.85
CA ILE A 99 2.90 -8.91 -3.01
C ILE A 99 2.83 -8.08 -4.30
N THR A 100 1.87 -7.17 -4.42
CA THR A 100 1.75 -6.28 -5.58
C THR A 100 3.05 -5.50 -5.80
N GLN A 101 3.62 -4.92 -4.75
CA GLN A 101 4.85 -4.13 -4.86
C GLN A 101 6.07 -5.00 -5.23
N ILE A 102 6.16 -6.22 -4.70
CA ILE A 102 7.21 -7.17 -5.07
C ILE A 102 7.10 -7.56 -6.54
N LEU A 103 5.88 -7.78 -7.05
CA LEU A 103 5.63 -8.11 -8.46
C LEU A 103 5.85 -6.89 -9.39
N ALA A 104 5.62 -5.68 -8.90
CA ALA A 104 5.85 -4.47 -9.67
C ALA A 104 7.35 -4.20 -9.94
N LEU A 105 8.25 -4.63 -9.05
CA LEU A 105 9.69 -4.41 -9.23
C LEU A 105 10.28 -5.07 -10.49
N PRO A 106 10.07 -6.39 -10.76
CA PRO A 106 10.53 -6.97 -12.02
C PRO A 106 9.85 -6.36 -13.25
N VAL A 107 8.59 -5.92 -13.14
CA VAL A 107 7.92 -5.20 -14.24
C VAL A 107 8.61 -3.84 -14.48
N ALA A 108 8.89 -3.08 -13.43
CA ALA A 108 9.64 -1.84 -13.52
C ALA A 108 11.03 -2.05 -14.15
N TYR A 109 11.73 -3.11 -13.74
CA TYR A 109 13.03 -3.48 -14.32
C TYR A 109 12.92 -3.77 -15.83
N ASN A 110 11.92 -4.54 -16.27
CA ASN A 110 11.70 -4.79 -17.69
C ASN A 110 11.38 -3.51 -18.46
N LEU A 111 10.59 -2.60 -17.89
CA LEU A 111 10.31 -1.29 -18.50
C LEU A 111 11.56 -0.42 -18.64
N LEU A 112 12.50 -0.51 -17.71
CA LEU A 112 13.79 0.18 -17.78
C LEU A 112 14.71 -0.36 -18.89
N GLN A 113 14.49 -1.58 -19.33
CA GLN A 113 15.24 -2.23 -20.41
C GLN A 113 14.61 -2.02 -21.79
N ALA A 114 13.42 -1.45 -21.85
CA ALA A 114 12.68 -1.17 -23.06
C ALA A 114 13.04 0.23 -23.64
N ASP A 115 12.43 0.61 -24.76
CA ASP A 115 12.75 1.87 -25.46
C ASP A 115 12.09 3.10 -24.78
N SER A 116 12.75 4.20 -24.92
CA SER A 116 12.59 5.58 -24.39
C SER A 116 11.33 5.93 -23.56
N ILE A 117 10.11 5.73 -24.01
CA ILE A 117 8.89 6.10 -23.26
C ILE A 117 8.64 5.14 -22.10
N ALA A 118 8.95 3.86 -22.27
CA ALA A 118 8.76 2.84 -21.25
C ALA A 118 9.74 3.03 -20.06
N ILE A 119 10.91 3.61 -20.29
CA ILE A 119 11.88 3.92 -19.23
C ILE A 119 11.28 4.88 -18.19
N GLY A 120 10.59 5.94 -18.62
CA GLY A 120 9.92 6.87 -17.72
C GLY A 120 8.84 6.18 -16.86
N ALA A 121 8.05 5.29 -17.47
CA ALA A 121 7.07 4.48 -16.77
C ALA A 121 7.74 3.50 -15.78
N GLY A 122 8.86 2.89 -16.16
CA GLY A 122 9.67 2.01 -15.30
C GLY A 122 10.21 2.72 -14.07
N ILE A 123 10.76 3.93 -14.23
CA ILE A 123 11.25 4.77 -13.12
C ILE A 123 10.09 5.13 -12.18
N ALA A 124 8.96 5.59 -12.73
CA ALA A 124 7.79 5.95 -11.94
C ALA A 124 7.25 4.73 -11.16
N LEU A 125 7.12 3.57 -11.79
CA LEU A 125 6.67 2.35 -11.16
C LEU A 125 7.63 1.89 -10.05
N ALA A 126 8.94 1.91 -10.29
CA ALA A 126 9.95 1.57 -9.28
C ALA A 126 9.86 2.49 -8.06
N ALA A 127 9.77 3.81 -8.28
CA ALA A 127 9.65 4.80 -7.21
C ALA A 127 8.37 4.60 -6.37
N VAL A 128 7.24 4.37 -7.02
CA VAL A 128 5.95 4.07 -6.35
C VAL A 128 6.05 2.78 -5.53
N SER A 129 6.59 1.71 -6.11
CA SER A 129 6.71 0.41 -5.46
C SER A 129 7.61 0.46 -4.22
N VAL A 130 8.79 1.07 -4.33
CA VAL A 130 9.71 1.23 -3.19
C VAL A 130 9.07 2.10 -2.10
N THR A 131 8.45 3.21 -2.47
CA THR A 131 7.77 4.10 -1.51
C THR A 131 6.63 3.36 -0.80
N ALA A 132 5.79 2.64 -1.54
CA ALA A 132 4.69 1.86 -0.98
C ALA A 132 5.20 0.75 -0.04
N LEU A 133 6.26 0.03 -0.41
CA LEU A 133 6.90 -0.98 0.46
C LEU A 133 7.39 -0.36 1.78
N VAL A 134 8.10 0.76 1.71
CA VAL A 134 8.58 1.47 2.91
C VAL A 134 7.41 1.88 3.80
N LEU A 135 6.32 2.39 3.24
CA LEU A 135 5.12 2.77 3.98
C LEU A 135 4.44 1.56 4.63
N LEU A 136 4.35 0.42 3.91
CA LEU A 136 3.68 -0.80 4.37
C LEU A 136 4.48 -1.54 5.45
N VAL A 137 5.81 -1.52 5.37
CA VAL A 137 6.69 -2.20 6.34
C VAL A 137 6.88 -1.36 7.60
N ASN A 138 6.56 -0.07 7.58
CA ASN A 138 6.74 0.81 8.73
C ASN A 138 5.95 0.33 9.96
N PRO A 139 6.58 0.33 11.17
CA PRO A 139 5.93 -0.11 12.42
C PRO A 139 4.64 0.64 12.76
N ALA A 140 4.52 1.90 12.36
CA ALA A 140 3.29 2.67 12.56
C ALA A 140 2.12 2.12 11.73
N THR A 141 2.37 1.70 10.48
CA THR A 141 1.38 1.07 9.61
C THR A 141 0.96 -0.30 10.16
N THR A 142 1.93 -1.07 10.65
CA THR A 142 1.69 -2.39 11.25
C THR A 142 0.79 -2.29 12.49
N ARG A 143 1.05 -1.31 13.35
CA ARG A 143 0.23 -1.02 14.53
C ARG A 143 -1.18 -0.53 14.15
N ALA A 144 -1.29 0.34 13.16
CA ALA A 144 -2.58 0.85 12.67
C ALA A 144 -3.48 -0.24 12.08
N LEU A 145 -2.89 -1.34 11.57
CA LEU A 145 -3.60 -2.52 11.10
C LEU A 145 -3.84 -3.55 12.22
N GLY A 146 -3.48 -3.25 13.47
CA GLY A 146 -3.67 -4.11 14.63
C GLY A 146 -2.84 -5.39 14.59
N ILE A 147 -1.70 -5.38 13.90
CA ILE A 147 -0.77 -6.51 13.85
C ILE A 147 0.21 -6.34 15.02
N THR A 148 -0.04 -7.04 16.11
CA THR A 148 0.90 -7.15 17.24
C THR A 148 2.02 -8.12 16.87
N GLY A 149 3.27 -7.67 16.98
CA GLY A 149 4.44 -8.54 16.78
C GLY A 149 4.52 -9.64 17.87
N PRO A 150 5.16 -10.78 17.58
CA PRO A 150 5.40 -11.80 18.59
C PRO A 150 6.23 -11.20 19.73
N GLY A 151 5.71 -11.21 20.96
CA GLY A 151 6.39 -10.72 22.16
C GLY A 151 5.66 -9.66 22.99
N ARG A 152 4.44 -9.27 22.67
CA ARG A 152 3.59 -8.38 23.47
C ARG A 152 2.22 -8.99 23.79
N ALA A 153 2.21 -10.27 24.11
CA ALA A 153 1.12 -10.89 24.84
C ALA A 153 1.53 -10.86 26.32
N GLY A 154 1.10 -9.83 27.02
CA GLY A 154 1.24 -9.66 28.45
C GLY A 154 0.11 -8.81 28.95
#